data_26145b672bcd4f718281882bd6351394
#
_entry.id   26145b672bcd4f718281882bd6351394
#
_cell.length_a   1.000
_cell.length_b   1.000
_cell.length_c   1.000
_cell.angle_alpha   90.00
_cell.angle_beta   90.00
_cell.angle_gamma   90.00
#
_symmetry.space_group_name_H-M   'P 1'
#
loop_
_entity.id
_entity.type
_entity.pdbx_description
1 polymer ?
#
loop_
_entity_poly.entity_id
_entity_poly.type
_entity_poly.pdbx_seq_one_letter_code
_entity_poly.pdbx_strand_id
1 'polypeptide(L)'
;MRKLSKRQKEVLEYIRNTWEKTGTFPTVREVSKALGLKSSGSGYFHLKALIKKGFLEQDSSGKFKWRGFREEIPRYIPLLGNIKAGYPVESPELIEDYIPVPNFLLKSKEEVFSLKVKGDSMENAHILEGDIVIVRKQAMAEIGDIVVALVGDETTIKFLKEKEGRLYLEPANPQYSPIFEPFTILGKVIGLMRKI
;
A
#
# COMPACT_ATOMS: atom_id res chain seq x y z
N MET A 1 -24.28 0.13 2.02
CA MET A 1 -23.76 -0.96 2.89
C MET A 1 -24.89 -1.85 3.35
N ARG A 2 -24.79 -3.18 3.18
CA ARG A 2 -25.85 -4.10 3.64
C ARG A 2 -25.80 -4.23 5.16
N LYS A 3 -26.89 -3.84 5.84
CA LYS A 3 -26.97 -3.81 7.31
C LYS A 3 -26.80 -5.20 7.92
N LEU A 4 -25.89 -5.37 8.89
CA LEU A 4 -25.70 -6.61 9.62
C LEU A 4 -26.73 -6.71 10.76
N SER A 5 -27.27 -7.93 11.01
CA SER A 5 -28.03 -8.19 12.21
C SER A 5 -27.10 -8.21 13.45
N LYS A 6 -27.67 -8.06 14.65
CA LYS A 6 -26.90 -8.14 15.91
C LYS A 6 -26.07 -9.42 15.95
N ARG A 7 -26.67 -10.57 15.63
CA ARG A 7 -26.01 -11.88 15.64
C ARG A 7 -24.87 -11.98 14.62
N GLN A 8 -25.04 -11.39 13.43
CA GLN A 8 -23.97 -11.34 12.41
C GLN A 8 -22.78 -10.49 12.83
N LYS A 9 -23.02 -9.40 13.58
CA LYS A 9 -21.94 -8.60 14.16
C LYS A 9 -21.15 -9.40 15.19
N GLU A 10 -21.83 -10.11 16.09
CA GLU A 10 -21.21 -10.99 17.10
C GLU A 10 -20.35 -12.09 16.45
N VAL A 11 -20.84 -12.70 15.35
CA VAL A 11 -20.07 -13.69 14.57
C VAL A 11 -18.79 -13.07 14.01
N LEU A 12 -18.91 -11.90 13.36
CA LEU A 12 -17.74 -11.22 12.78
C LEU A 12 -16.72 -10.82 13.84
N GLU A 13 -17.19 -10.30 14.97
CA GLU A 13 -16.32 -9.89 16.08
C GLU A 13 -15.57 -11.09 16.67
N TYR A 14 -16.24 -12.22 16.88
CA TYR A 14 -15.60 -13.44 17.32
C TYR A 14 -14.52 -13.93 16.34
N ILE A 15 -14.83 -13.93 15.05
CA ILE A 15 -13.88 -14.33 14.01
C ILE A 15 -12.66 -13.40 14.01
N ARG A 16 -12.88 -12.08 14.11
CA ARG A 16 -11.82 -11.08 14.20
C ARG A 16 -10.91 -11.34 15.38
N ASN A 17 -11.48 -11.41 16.58
CA ASN A 17 -10.72 -11.61 17.81
C ASN A 17 -9.91 -12.92 17.80
N THR A 18 -10.46 -13.98 17.19
CA THR A 18 -9.74 -15.25 17.03
C THR A 18 -8.58 -15.09 16.05
N TRP A 19 -8.82 -14.45 14.91
CA TRP A 19 -7.79 -14.19 13.91
C TRP A 19 -6.64 -13.33 14.47
N GLU A 20 -6.94 -12.26 15.21
CA GLU A 20 -5.93 -11.41 15.85
C GLU A 20 -5.05 -12.16 16.83
N LYS A 21 -5.62 -13.14 17.55
CA LYS A 21 -4.89 -13.93 18.54
C LYS A 21 -4.10 -15.10 17.96
N THR A 22 -4.62 -15.76 16.93
CA THR A 22 -4.11 -17.05 16.47
C THR A 22 -3.56 -17.04 15.03
N GLY A 23 -3.83 -15.96 14.28
CA GLY A 23 -3.51 -15.89 12.84
C GLY A 23 -4.34 -16.86 11.98
N THR A 24 -5.32 -17.55 12.57
CA THR A 24 -6.12 -18.57 11.86
C THR A 24 -7.61 -18.26 11.92
N PHE A 25 -8.34 -18.65 10.85
CA PHE A 25 -9.78 -18.50 10.78
C PHE A 25 -10.46 -19.61 11.63
N PRO A 26 -11.38 -19.26 12.54
CA PRO A 26 -12.02 -20.27 13.36
C PRO A 26 -12.90 -21.21 12.54
N THR A 27 -12.98 -22.46 12.96
CA THR A 27 -13.88 -23.45 12.36
C THR A 27 -15.35 -23.13 12.65
N VAL A 28 -16.26 -23.67 11.81
CA VAL A 28 -17.70 -23.50 12.03
C VAL A 28 -18.13 -23.98 13.43
N ARG A 29 -17.49 -25.05 13.94
CA ARG A 29 -17.79 -25.58 15.28
C ARG A 29 -17.36 -24.62 16.38
N GLU A 30 -16.20 -24.01 16.26
CA GLU A 30 -15.70 -23.01 17.23
C GLU A 30 -16.58 -21.77 17.25
N VAL A 31 -16.98 -21.27 16.07
CA VAL A 31 -17.94 -20.15 15.94
C VAL A 31 -19.25 -20.50 16.62
N SER A 32 -19.80 -21.72 16.36
CA SER A 32 -21.07 -22.15 16.93
C SER A 32 -21.00 -22.29 18.46
N LYS A 33 -19.92 -22.88 18.96
CA LYS A 33 -19.69 -23.06 20.41
C LYS A 33 -19.54 -21.73 21.14
N ALA A 34 -18.69 -20.84 20.61
CA ALA A 34 -18.42 -19.54 21.23
C ALA A 34 -19.68 -18.65 21.33
N LEU A 35 -20.56 -18.76 20.35
CA LEU A 35 -21.79 -17.98 20.32
C LEU A 35 -23.02 -18.68 20.89
N GLY A 36 -22.84 -19.84 21.52
CA GLY A 36 -23.96 -20.60 22.15
C GLY A 36 -25.04 -21.01 21.12
N LEU A 37 -24.64 -21.33 19.86
CA LEU A 37 -25.58 -21.76 18.85
C LEU A 37 -25.94 -23.23 19.04
N LYS A 38 -27.23 -23.57 18.81
CA LYS A 38 -27.77 -24.92 19.05
C LYS A 38 -27.12 -26.01 18.19
N SER A 39 -26.51 -25.64 17.05
CA SER A 39 -25.85 -26.60 16.14
C SER A 39 -24.78 -25.94 15.29
N SER A 40 -23.86 -26.74 14.75
CA SER A 40 -22.90 -26.28 13.73
C SER A 40 -23.59 -25.77 12.46
N GLY A 41 -24.77 -26.31 12.11
CA GLY A 41 -25.57 -25.80 10.99
C GLY A 41 -25.99 -24.34 11.16
N SER A 42 -26.31 -23.92 12.40
CA SER A 42 -26.64 -22.52 12.69
C SER A 42 -25.42 -21.60 12.51
N GLY A 43 -24.22 -22.03 12.92
CA GLY A 43 -22.97 -21.30 12.66
C GLY A 43 -22.70 -21.19 11.17
N TYR A 44 -22.81 -22.27 10.43
CA TYR A 44 -22.66 -22.29 8.97
C TYR A 44 -23.61 -21.34 8.27
N PHE A 45 -24.89 -21.30 8.69
CA PHE A 45 -25.88 -20.37 8.15
C PHE A 45 -25.46 -18.91 8.31
N HIS A 46 -24.97 -18.53 9.48
CA HIS A 46 -24.48 -17.16 9.70
C HIS A 46 -23.25 -16.84 8.86
N LEU A 47 -22.30 -17.77 8.72
CA LEU A 47 -21.13 -17.60 7.85
C LEU A 47 -21.54 -17.45 6.37
N LYS A 48 -22.47 -18.27 5.88
CA LYS A 48 -23.01 -18.11 4.49
C LYS A 48 -23.73 -16.79 4.29
N ALA A 49 -24.47 -16.31 5.29
CA ALA A 49 -25.10 -15.00 5.21
C ALA A 49 -24.08 -13.86 5.14
N LEU A 50 -22.93 -13.99 5.82
CA LEU A 50 -21.81 -13.04 5.75
C LEU A 50 -21.11 -13.10 4.40
N ILE A 51 -20.98 -14.27 3.78
CA ILE A 51 -20.52 -14.39 2.37
C ILE A 51 -21.47 -13.65 1.43
N LYS A 52 -22.79 -13.91 1.52
CA LYS A 52 -23.80 -13.24 0.68
C LYS A 52 -23.77 -11.70 0.85
N LYS A 53 -23.39 -11.23 2.03
CA LYS A 53 -23.25 -9.80 2.32
C LYS A 53 -21.87 -9.22 1.94
N GLY A 54 -20.92 -10.07 1.52
CA GLY A 54 -19.60 -9.66 1.04
C GLY A 54 -18.55 -9.45 2.13
N PHE A 55 -18.77 -9.93 3.36
CA PHE A 55 -17.80 -9.86 4.45
C PHE A 55 -16.81 -11.03 4.47
N LEU A 56 -17.27 -12.20 4.02
CA LEU A 56 -16.47 -13.42 3.95
C LEU A 56 -16.50 -13.98 2.54
N GLU A 57 -15.57 -14.86 2.23
CA GLU A 57 -15.57 -15.71 1.05
C GLU A 57 -15.21 -17.14 1.46
N GLN A 58 -15.43 -18.09 0.56
CA GLN A 58 -15.06 -19.49 0.74
C GLN A 58 -14.14 -19.88 -0.40
N ASP A 59 -12.99 -20.47 -0.10
CA ASP A 59 -12.07 -20.93 -1.13
C ASP A 59 -12.53 -22.26 -1.77
N SER A 60 -11.78 -22.74 -2.74
CA SER A 60 -12.06 -23.99 -3.45
C SER A 60 -12.02 -25.24 -2.56
N SER A 61 -11.36 -25.17 -1.41
CA SER A 61 -11.32 -26.23 -0.40
C SER A 61 -12.47 -26.17 0.61
N GLY A 62 -13.35 -25.16 0.49
CA GLY A 62 -14.47 -24.96 1.38
C GLY A 62 -14.13 -24.20 2.69
N LYS A 63 -12.88 -23.71 2.86
CA LYS A 63 -12.48 -22.93 4.01
C LYS A 63 -12.98 -21.49 3.91
N PHE A 64 -13.45 -20.95 5.04
CA PHE A 64 -13.87 -19.56 5.13
C PHE A 64 -12.65 -18.66 5.28
N LYS A 65 -12.72 -17.50 4.66
CA LYS A 65 -11.73 -16.42 4.77
C LYS A 65 -12.39 -15.05 4.62
N TRP A 66 -11.71 -14.00 4.99
CA TRP A 66 -12.18 -12.64 4.82
C TRP A 66 -12.31 -12.27 3.34
N ARG A 67 -13.42 -11.61 2.97
CA ARG A 67 -13.56 -10.98 1.66
C ARG A 67 -13.35 -9.49 1.79
N GLY A 68 -12.18 -9.01 1.40
CA GLY A 68 -11.91 -7.57 1.30
C GLY A 68 -11.75 -6.82 2.63
N PHE A 69 -11.84 -7.50 3.78
CA PHE A 69 -11.33 -7.02 5.06
C PHE A 69 -10.17 -7.94 5.49
N ARG A 70 -9.11 -7.87 4.75
CA ARG A 70 -7.84 -7.91 5.43
C ARG A 70 -7.74 -6.54 6.11
N GLU A 71 -7.97 -6.46 7.41
CA GLU A 71 -7.13 -5.62 8.26
C GLU A 71 -5.74 -6.24 8.10
N GLU A 72 -5.16 -5.98 6.96
CA GLU A 72 -3.77 -6.30 6.73
C GLU A 72 -3.09 -5.36 7.70
N ILE A 73 -2.39 -5.93 8.67
CA ILE A 73 -1.42 -5.18 9.47
C ILE A 73 -0.67 -4.34 8.43
N PRO A 74 -0.79 -3.00 8.47
CA PRO A 74 -0.19 -2.17 7.46
C PRO A 74 1.29 -2.51 7.41
N ARG A 75 1.84 -2.63 6.23
CA ARG A 75 3.27 -2.80 6.10
C ARG A 75 3.93 -1.48 6.43
N TYR A 76 4.79 -1.48 7.43
CA TYR A 76 5.60 -0.33 7.75
C TYR A 76 6.75 -0.23 6.76
N ILE A 77 6.80 0.88 6.01
CA ILE A 77 7.87 1.16 5.05
C ILE A 77 8.72 2.33 5.55
N PRO A 78 10.03 2.33 5.26
CA PRO A 78 10.89 3.41 5.70
C PRO A 78 10.52 4.73 5.00
N LEU A 79 10.43 5.80 5.78
CA LEU A 79 10.45 7.18 5.30
C LEU A 79 11.90 7.62 5.26
N LEU A 80 12.40 7.89 4.07
CA LEU A 80 13.79 8.29 3.87
C LEU A 80 13.90 9.82 3.83
N GLY A 81 15.00 10.30 4.36
CA GLY A 81 15.43 11.69 4.21
C GLY A 81 16.05 11.96 2.84
N ASN A 82 17.05 12.83 2.80
CA ASN A 82 17.75 13.14 1.56
C ASN A 82 18.63 11.97 1.14
N ILE A 83 18.33 11.38 0.00
CA ILE A 83 19.16 10.33 -0.62
C ILE A 83 20.28 11.04 -1.38
N LYS A 84 21.54 10.73 -1.03
CA LYS A 84 22.74 11.26 -1.68
C LYS A 84 23.40 10.22 -2.56
N ALA A 85 24.16 10.66 -3.55
CA ALA A 85 24.98 9.77 -4.37
C ALA A 85 25.94 8.94 -3.49
N GLY A 86 26.14 7.67 -3.86
CA GLY A 86 27.03 6.74 -3.17
C GLY A 86 26.42 6.00 -1.97
N TYR A 87 25.23 6.38 -1.50
CA TYR A 87 24.54 5.65 -0.44
C TYR A 87 23.48 4.73 -1.02
N PRO A 88 23.46 3.45 -0.68
CA PRO A 88 22.31 2.58 -0.98
C PRO A 88 21.03 3.13 -0.37
N VAL A 89 19.92 3.03 -1.09
CA VAL A 89 18.60 3.50 -0.61
C VAL A 89 18.19 2.84 0.71
N GLU A 90 18.71 1.63 0.99
CA GLU A 90 18.46 0.87 2.22
C GLU A 90 19.35 1.27 3.40
N SER A 91 20.24 2.25 3.25
CA SER A 91 21.14 2.65 4.34
C SER A 91 20.34 3.07 5.55
N PRO A 92 20.57 2.48 6.74
CA PRO A 92 19.83 2.83 7.96
C PRO A 92 19.93 4.30 8.32
N GLU A 93 21.02 4.95 7.94
CA GLU A 93 21.30 6.37 8.19
C GLU A 93 20.35 7.30 7.41
N LEU A 94 19.71 6.82 6.35
CA LEU A 94 18.73 7.57 5.56
C LEU A 94 17.30 7.48 6.13
N ILE A 95 17.05 6.59 7.08
CA ILE A 95 15.70 6.34 7.61
C ILE A 95 15.40 7.38 8.69
N GLU A 96 14.41 8.23 8.42
CA GLU A 96 13.91 9.22 9.39
C GLU A 96 12.78 8.64 10.24
N ASP A 97 11.91 7.78 9.64
CA ASP A 97 10.74 7.20 10.30
C ASP A 97 10.24 5.96 9.54
N TYR A 98 9.22 5.31 10.07
CA TYR A 98 8.47 4.24 9.41
C TYR A 98 6.99 4.60 9.32
N ILE A 99 6.42 4.54 8.11
CA ILE A 99 5.01 4.86 7.89
C ILE A 99 4.17 3.63 7.56
N PRO A 100 2.94 3.52 8.10
CA PRO A 100 2.03 2.44 7.77
C PRO A 100 1.42 2.63 6.38
N VAL A 101 1.60 1.66 5.49
CA VAL A 101 1.02 1.67 4.14
C VAL A 101 0.07 0.50 3.98
N PRO A 102 -1.16 0.73 3.48
CA PRO A 102 -2.10 -0.34 3.20
C PRO A 102 -1.53 -1.35 2.20
N ASN A 103 -1.63 -2.65 2.53
CA ASN A 103 -1.03 -3.70 1.69
C ASN A 103 -1.62 -3.80 0.28
N PHE A 104 -2.84 -3.27 0.04
CA PHE A 104 -3.41 -3.28 -1.31
C PHE A 104 -2.60 -2.43 -2.31
N LEU A 105 -1.80 -1.48 -1.83
CA LEU A 105 -0.88 -0.67 -2.65
C LEU A 105 0.43 -1.41 -2.97
N LEU A 106 0.71 -2.48 -2.23
CA LEU A 106 2.00 -3.18 -2.27
C LEU A 106 1.81 -4.59 -2.82
N LYS A 107 2.66 -5.00 -3.75
CA LYS A 107 2.74 -6.41 -4.11
C LYS A 107 3.61 -7.16 -3.10
N SER A 108 3.34 -8.46 -2.96
CA SER A 108 4.14 -9.33 -2.10
C SER A 108 5.61 -9.30 -2.54
N LYS A 109 6.53 -9.10 -1.58
CA LYS A 109 8.00 -9.07 -1.79
C LYS A 109 8.57 -7.85 -2.55
N GLU A 110 7.77 -6.82 -2.84
CA GLU A 110 8.34 -5.58 -3.40
C GLU A 110 9.15 -4.82 -2.34
N GLU A 111 10.33 -4.34 -2.72
CA GLU A 111 11.07 -3.36 -1.94
C GLU A 111 10.48 -1.98 -2.19
N VAL A 112 10.04 -1.35 -1.11
CA VAL A 112 9.38 -0.06 -1.15
C VAL A 112 9.92 0.85 -0.06
N PHE A 113 10.00 2.12 -0.38
CA PHE A 113 10.35 3.19 0.55
C PHE A 113 9.42 4.38 0.33
N SER A 114 9.52 5.39 1.14
CA SER A 114 8.75 6.62 1.00
C SER A 114 9.66 7.84 1.13
N LEU A 115 9.22 8.93 0.54
CA LEU A 115 9.89 10.24 0.59
C LEU A 115 8.86 11.32 0.86
N LYS A 116 9.26 12.33 1.62
CA LYS A 116 8.49 13.55 1.77
C LYS A 116 8.79 14.50 0.61
N VAL A 117 7.74 14.95 -0.07
CA VAL A 117 7.85 15.89 -1.18
C VAL A 117 8.31 17.24 -0.68
N LYS A 118 9.29 17.82 -1.36
CA LYS A 118 9.79 19.17 -1.16
C LYS A 118 9.61 19.97 -2.46
N GLY A 119 9.06 21.17 -2.35
CA GLY A 119 8.77 22.05 -3.49
C GLY A 119 7.54 21.64 -4.28
N ASP A 120 7.28 22.36 -5.36
CA ASP A 120 6.05 22.38 -6.13
C ASP A 120 6.22 21.95 -7.60
N SER A 121 7.38 21.41 -7.96
CA SER A 121 7.70 21.04 -9.35
C SER A 121 6.78 19.98 -9.97
N MET A 122 5.94 19.32 -9.15
CA MET A 122 4.96 18.30 -9.57
C MET A 122 3.51 18.71 -9.23
N GLU A 123 3.25 19.99 -9.02
CA GLU A 123 1.94 20.52 -8.59
C GLU A 123 0.81 20.18 -9.57
N ASN A 124 1.03 20.30 -10.88
CA ASN A 124 0.02 19.98 -11.88
C ASN A 124 -0.23 18.46 -12.03
N ALA A 125 0.61 17.61 -11.42
CA ALA A 125 0.35 16.19 -11.22
C ALA A 125 -0.34 15.93 -9.87
N HIS A 126 -0.79 16.98 -9.16
CA HIS A 126 -1.42 16.93 -7.85
C HIS A 126 -0.51 16.32 -6.75
N ILE A 127 0.80 16.38 -6.93
CA ILE A 127 1.80 16.04 -5.92
C ILE A 127 2.31 17.36 -5.35
N LEU A 128 1.97 17.64 -4.09
CA LEU A 128 2.21 18.91 -3.43
C LEU A 128 3.32 18.79 -2.38
N GLU A 129 3.88 19.93 -2.01
CA GLU A 129 4.83 19.99 -0.90
C GLU A 129 4.22 19.40 0.39
N GLY A 130 5.00 18.62 1.11
CA GLY A 130 4.58 17.95 2.34
C GLY A 130 3.90 16.59 2.13
N ASP A 131 3.52 16.22 0.91
CA ASP A 131 3.03 14.87 0.60
C ASP A 131 4.09 13.82 0.91
N ILE A 132 3.63 12.60 1.16
CA ILE A 132 4.49 11.43 1.26
C ILE A 132 4.23 10.56 0.03
N VAL A 133 5.22 10.40 -0.83
CA VAL A 133 5.16 9.47 -1.96
C VAL A 133 5.64 8.10 -1.56
N ILE A 134 4.91 7.07 -2.01
CA ILE A 134 5.26 5.65 -1.86
C ILE A 134 5.96 5.22 -3.13
N VAL A 135 7.17 4.71 -3.00
CA VAL A 135 8.08 4.42 -4.12
C VAL A 135 8.43 2.95 -4.13
N ARG A 136 8.18 2.29 -5.25
CA ARG A 136 8.71 0.95 -5.51
C ARG A 136 10.13 1.08 -6.04
N LYS A 137 11.08 0.47 -5.33
CA LYS A 137 12.48 0.46 -5.72
C LYS A 137 12.67 -0.33 -7.03
N GLN A 138 13.19 0.32 -8.03
CA GLN A 138 13.53 -0.29 -9.32
C GLN A 138 14.44 0.67 -10.11
N ALA A 139 15.36 0.10 -10.89
CA ALA A 139 16.30 0.88 -11.71
C ALA A 139 15.74 1.29 -13.08
N MET A 140 14.59 0.75 -13.49
CA MET A 140 13.96 1.03 -14.77
C MET A 140 12.49 1.41 -14.57
N ALA A 141 11.98 2.26 -15.45
CA ALA A 141 10.58 2.68 -15.46
C ALA A 141 10.11 2.86 -16.91
N GLU A 142 8.80 2.92 -17.11
CA GLU A 142 8.20 3.17 -18.42
C GLU A 142 8.06 4.67 -18.68
N ILE A 143 8.08 5.05 -19.97
CA ILE A 143 7.83 6.44 -20.35
C ILE A 143 6.43 6.86 -19.90
N GLY A 144 6.35 7.99 -19.20
CA GLY A 144 5.13 8.48 -18.59
C GLY A 144 5.00 8.15 -17.11
N ASP A 145 5.83 7.27 -16.55
CA ASP A 145 5.87 7.00 -15.12
C ASP A 145 6.36 8.22 -14.33
N ILE A 146 5.86 8.37 -13.12
CA ILE A 146 6.43 9.28 -12.14
C ILE A 146 7.53 8.53 -11.41
N VAL A 147 8.76 9.05 -11.49
CA VAL A 147 9.94 8.42 -10.92
C VAL A 147 10.59 9.29 -9.84
N VAL A 148 11.22 8.63 -8.91
CA VAL A 148 12.22 9.23 -8.03
C VAL A 148 13.56 8.98 -8.69
N ALA A 149 14.29 10.05 -8.97
CA ALA A 149 15.59 9.99 -9.62
C ALA A 149 16.62 10.81 -8.85
N LEU A 150 17.87 10.39 -8.95
CA LEU A 150 19.04 11.10 -8.46
C LEU A 150 19.69 11.83 -9.64
N VAL A 151 19.83 13.13 -9.55
CA VAL A 151 20.51 14.01 -10.51
C VAL A 151 21.68 14.66 -9.78
N GLY A 152 22.91 14.30 -10.14
CA GLY A 152 24.06 14.65 -9.31
C GLY A 152 23.91 14.12 -7.88
N ASP A 153 23.86 15.02 -6.89
CA ASP A 153 23.68 14.69 -5.48
C ASP A 153 22.25 14.97 -4.97
N GLU A 154 21.32 15.33 -5.86
CA GLU A 154 19.97 15.72 -5.47
C GLU A 154 18.92 14.70 -5.91
N THR A 155 18.02 14.36 -4.99
CA THR A 155 16.87 13.51 -5.28
C THR A 155 15.70 14.36 -5.77
N THR A 156 15.09 13.94 -6.88
CA THR A 156 13.94 14.64 -7.46
C THR A 156 12.82 13.68 -7.86
N ILE A 157 11.58 14.21 -7.95
CA ILE A 157 10.40 13.49 -8.42
C ILE A 157 9.96 14.17 -9.72
N LYS A 158 9.89 13.41 -10.83
CA LYS A 158 9.53 13.91 -12.15
C LYS A 158 8.84 12.83 -12.97
N PHE A 159 8.21 13.22 -14.07
CA PHE A 159 7.83 12.28 -15.10
C PHE A 159 9.07 11.81 -15.88
N LEU A 160 9.16 10.51 -16.14
CA LEU A 160 10.12 9.98 -17.10
C LEU A 160 9.54 10.17 -18.50
N LYS A 161 10.29 10.86 -19.35
CA LYS A 161 9.92 11.14 -20.73
C LYS A 161 11.05 10.80 -21.68
N GLU A 162 10.73 10.75 -22.98
CA GLU A 162 11.68 10.52 -24.06
C GLU A 162 11.51 11.57 -25.16
N LYS A 163 12.61 12.05 -25.66
CA LYS A 163 12.67 12.92 -26.83
C LYS A 163 13.87 12.51 -27.68
N GLU A 164 13.63 12.18 -28.95
CA GLU A 164 14.67 11.82 -29.93
C GLU A 164 15.59 10.67 -29.44
N GLY A 165 15.00 9.65 -28.77
CA GLY A 165 15.73 8.50 -28.23
C GLY A 165 16.47 8.77 -26.91
N ARG A 166 16.37 9.98 -26.36
CA ARG A 166 17.00 10.36 -25.10
C ARG A 166 15.97 10.50 -23.99
N LEU A 167 16.20 9.80 -22.88
CA LEU A 167 15.39 9.95 -21.68
C LEU A 167 15.70 11.28 -20.98
N TYR A 168 14.66 11.90 -20.43
CA TYR A 168 14.75 13.10 -19.63
C TYR A 168 13.68 13.11 -18.53
N LEU A 169 13.84 14.00 -17.56
CA LEU A 169 12.91 14.16 -16.44
C LEU A 169 12.08 15.43 -16.64
N GLU A 170 10.76 15.30 -16.72
CA GLU A 170 9.85 16.40 -16.97
C GLU A 170 9.09 16.79 -15.69
N PRO A 171 9.17 18.06 -15.26
CA PRO A 171 8.35 18.57 -14.16
C PRO A 171 6.87 18.67 -14.58
N ALA A 172 5.97 18.59 -13.63
CA ALA A 172 4.55 18.90 -13.83
C ALA A 172 4.21 20.32 -13.34
N ASN A 173 5.10 21.25 -13.57
CA ASN A 173 4.92 22.67 -13.29
C ASN A 173 5.71 23.47 -14.34
N PRO A 174 5.06 24.30 -15.17
CA PRO A 174 5.71 25.02 -16.25
C PRO A 174 6.74 26.06 -15.80
N GLN A 175 6.83 26.36 -14.51
CA GLN A 175 7.88 27.23 -13.97
C GLN A 175 9.25 26.53 -13.89
N TYR A 176 9.29 25.23 -14.05
CA TYR A 176 10.51 24.42 -14.02
C TYR A 176 10.87 23.90 -15.40
N SER A 177 12.15 23.88 -15.70
CA SER A 177 12.67 23.31 -16.95
C SER A 177 12.82 21.80 -16.87
N PRO A 178 12.64 21.07 -18.00
CA PRO A 178 13.00 19.66 -18.08
C PRO A 178 14.49 19.43 -17.80
N ILE A 179 14.82 18.28 -17.19
CA ILE A 179 16.19 17.91 -16.82
C ILE A 179 16.72 16.90 -17.83
N PHE A 180 17.78 17.25 -18.54
CA PHE A 180 18.44 16.42 -19.53
C PHE A 180 19.81 15.90 -19.06
N GLU A 181 20.28 16.33 -17.90
CA GLU A 181 21.49 15.83 -17.26
C GLU A 181 21.38 14.33 -16.99
N PRO A 182 22.50 13.61 -16.88
CA PRO A 182 22.50 12.20 -16.47
C PRO A 182 21.83 12.03 -15.12
N PHE A 183 20.97 11.02 -15.01
CA PHE A 183 20.26 10.68 -13.77
C PHE A 183 20.21 9.17 -13.56
N THR A 184 19.99 8.79 -12.31
CA THR A 184 19.76 7.39 -11.90
C THR A 184 18.35 7.26 -11.35
N ILE A 185 17.55 6.34 -11.90
CA ILE A 185 16.22 6.03 -11.37
C ILE A 185 16.40 5.22 -10.08
N LEU A 186 15.84 5.73 -8.99
CA LEU A 186 15.81 5.05 -7.68
C LEU A 186 14.52 4.21 -7.52
N GLY A 187 13.44 4.63 -8.17
CA GLY A 187 12.18 3.90 -8.15
C GLY A 187 11.03 4.61 -8.83
N LYS A 188 9.90 3.88 -8.94
CA LYS A 188 8.64 4.37 -9.50
C LYS A 188 7.69 4.75 -8.35
N VAL A 189 7.07 5.91 -8.45
CA VAL A 189 6.00 6.32 -7.52
C VAL A 189 4.76 5.46 -7.79
N ILE A 190 4.25 4.79 -6.77
CA ILE A 190 3.10 3.89 -6.83
C ILE A 190 1.92 4.35 -5.99
N GLY A 191 2.11 5.37 -5.18
CA GLY A 191 1.06 5.92 -4.33
C GLY A 191 1.48 7.23 -3.67
N LEU A 192 0.51 7.90 -3.07
CA LEU A 192 0.68 9.16 -2.38
C LEU A 192 -0.18 9.17 -1.12
N MET A 193 0.33 9.73 -0.05
CA MET A 193 -0.38 9.99 1.20
C MET A 193 -0.29 11.46 1.55
N ARG A 194 -1.43 12.05 1.89
CA ARG A 194 -1.55 13.45 2.33
C ARG A 194 -2.39 13.52 3.58
N LYS A 195 -1.92 14.28 4.55
CA LYS A 195 -2.74 14.70 5.68
C LYS A 195 -3.32 16.08 5.35
N ILE A 196 -4.62 16.21 5.45
CA ILE A 196 -5.36 17.46 5.23
C ILE A 196 -5.67 18.10 6.59
#